data_5ac16f6fa8e9f1119943ce88d5376a9e
#
_entry.id   5ac16f6fa8e9f1119943ce88d5376a9e
#
_cell.length_a   1.000
_cell.length_b   1.000
_cell.length_c   1.000
_cell.angle_alpha   90.00
_cell.angle_beta   90.00
_cell.angle_gamma   90.00
#
_symmetry.space_group_name_H-M   'P 1'
#
loop_
_entity.id
_entity.type
_entity.pdbx_description
1 polymer ?
#
loop_
_entity_poly.entity_id
_entity_poly.type
_entity_poly.pdbx_seq_one_letter_code
_entity_poly.pdbx_strand_id
1 'polypeptide(L)'
;MNIIIPMAGMGKRMRPHTLTVPKPLIPVGGKPIVQRLVEDITKVCGEKVNEIAFVIGPTFGKEVEKNLLQIAKDQGAKGSIYYQEEALGTAHAIFCAEPVMTGKTVVAFADTLFKADFVMDTKNDGVIWVQRIDDPKQFGVVKMNAEGVITDFVEKPQEFVSDLAIIGIYYFKDGDYLKKEIKYLLDNNIKDKGEFQLTNALENMKQKGTKFVPGKVTEWLDCGNKDATVYTNQRVLEFDKGKSSLRSASAKIENSKVIEPCFIGENVVISNSTVGPHVSLGAGTKIDNSKVENSIIQQNSKISSSEIKNSMIGNFTEIHSCNGDYSLGDYSVIKKV
;
A
#
# COMPACT_ATOMS: atom_id res chain seq x y z
N MET A 1 -0.60 14.39 16.59
CA MET A 1 -1.42 13.41 15.84
C MET A 1 -0.75 12.05 15.89
N ASN A 2 -1.50 10.97 15.98
CA ASN A 2 -0.97 9.60 15.91
C ASN A 2 -1.43 8.93 14.61
N ILE A 3 -0.63 8.00 14.09
CA ILE A 3 -0.96 7.23 12.87
C ILE A 3 -0.95 5.74 13.22
N ILE A 4 -1.97 5.01 12.77
CA ILE A 4 -2.05 3.55 12.90
C ILE A 4 -2.04 2.96 11.50
N ILE A 5 -1.11 2.02 11.24
CA ILE A 5 -0.93 1.34 9.97
C ILE A 5 -1.26 -0.15 10.13
N PRO A 6 -2.52 -0.57 9.92
CA PRO A 6 -2.88 -1.99 9.92
C PRO A 6 -2.26 -2.66 8.68
N MET A 7 -1.43 -3.68 8.91
CA MET A 7 -0.69 -4.36 7.83
C MET A 7 -0.50 -5.87 8.08
N ALA A 8 -1.22 -6.45 9.02
CA ALA A 8 -1.10 -7.87 9.38
C ALA A 8 -1.69 -8.84 8.32
N GLY A 9 -2.40 -8.32 7.32
CA GLY A 9 -3.07 -9.12 6.30
C GLY A 9 -2.10 -9.96 5.45
N MET A 10 -2.50 -11.20 5.14
CA MET A 10 -1.65 -12.16 4.41
C MET A 10 -1.46 -11.84 2.91
N GLY A 11 -2.13 -10.83 2.35
CA GLY A 11 -1.98 -10.45 0.95
C GLY A 11 -2.26 -11.57 -0.07
N LYS A 12 -3.24 -12.43 0.15
CA LYS A 12 -3.51 -13.65 -0.66
C LYS A 12 -3.66 -13.37 -2.16
N ARG A 13 -4.24 -12.22 -2.53
CA ARG A 13 -4.43 -11.82 -3.94
C ARG A 13 -3.12 -11.45 -4.65
N MET A 14 -2.04 -11.24 -3.90
CA MET A 14 -0.70 -10.94 -4.40
C MET A 14 0.21 -12.17 -4.51
N ARG A 15 -0.30 -13.37 -4.22
CA ARG A 15 0.48 -14.59 -4.44
C ARG A 15 0.81 -14.75 -5.92
N PRO A 16 2.04 -15.23 -6.24
CA PRO A 16 3.04 -15.86 -5.36
C PRO A 16 3.95 -14.89 -4.59
N HIS A 17 3.95 -13.58 -4.86
CA HIS A 17 4.88 -12.61 -4.30
C HIS A 17 4.81 -12.48 -2.77
N THR A 18 3.64 -12.72 -2.18
CA THR A 18 3.41 -12.64 -0.73
C THR A 18 3.62 -13.97 0.01
N LEU A 19 4.24 -14.94 -0.63
CA LEU A 19 4.64 -16.19 0.03
C LEU A 19 5.92 -16.02 0.87
N THR A 20 6.78 -15.10 0.46
CA THR A 20 8.10 -14.84 1.06
C THR A 20 8.22 -13.46 1.69
N VAL A 21 7.47 -12.48 1.18
CA VAL A 21 7.53 -11.08 1.62
C VAL A 21 6.12 -10.60 1.96
N PRO A 22 5.89 -10.00 3.15
CA PRO A 22 4.63 -9.35 3.46
C PRO A 22 4.27 -8.27 2.42
N LYS A 23 3.02 -8.21 1.98
CA LYS A 23 2.53 -7.30 0.95
C LYS A 23 3.01 -5.84 1.10
N PRO A 24 2.95 -5.22 2.31
CA PRO A 24 3.37 -3.83 2.49
C PRO A 24 4.86 -3.57 2.24
N LEU A 25 5.67 -4.63 2.22
CA LEU A 25 7.12 -4.55 1.99
C LEU A 25 7.51 -4.73 0.52
N ILE A 26 6.57 -5.07 -0.34
CA ILE A 26 6.81 -5.17 -1.78
C ILE A 26 7.23 -3.79 -2.30
N PRO A 27 8.36 -3.69 -3.04
CA PRO A 27 8.83 -2.42 -3.54
C PRO A 27 8.04 -1.95 -4.77
N VAL A 28 7.70 -0.66 -4.77
CA VAL A 28 7.10 0.08 -5.90
C VAL A 28 7.96 1.31 -6.15
N GLY A 29 8.49 1.46 -7.37
CA GLY A 29 9.44 2.54 -7.67
C GLY A 29 10.67 2.52 -6.75
N GLY A 30 11.13 1.31 -6.33
CA GLY A 30 12.30 1.11 -5.50
C GLY A 30 12.11 1.28 -3.99
N LYS A 31 10.92 1.64 -3.50
CA LYS A 31 10.62 1.75 -2.07
C LYS A 31 9.47 0.83 -1.67
N PRO A 32 9.48 0.24 -0.46
CA PRO A 32 8.34 -0.50 0.07
C PRO A 32 7.03 0.31 0.03
N ILE A 33 5.91 -0.35 -0.25
CA ILE A 33 4.58 0.29 -0.24
C ILE A 33 4.34 1.04 1.08
N VAL A 34 4.60 0.41 2.22
CA VAL A 34 4.41 1.02 3.55
C VAL A 34 5.28 2.26 3.75
N GLN A 35 6.51 2.26 3.24
CA GLN A 35 7.38 3.44 3.34
C GLN A 35 6.81 4.62 2.55
N ARG A 36 6.35 4.39 1.32
CA ARG A 36 5.69 5.42 0.51
C ARG A 36 4.43 5.94 1.20
N LEU A 37 3.59 5.04 1.70
CA LEU A 37 2.39 5.44 2.43
C LEU A 37 2.72 6.33 3.62
N VAL A 38 3.70 5.97 4.45
CA VAL A 38 4.10 6.75 5.62
C VAL A 38 4.66 8.11 5.20
N GLU A 39 5.50 8.17 4.17
CA GLU A 39 6.04 9.43 3.62
C GLU A 39 4.91 10.35 3.11
N ASP A 40 3.90 9.81 2.44
CA ASP A 40 2.80 10.59 1.87
C ASP A 40 1.79 11.02 2.93
N ILE A 41 1.41 10.13 3.87
CA ILE A 41 0.43 10.46 4.90
C ILE A 41 0.97 11.50 5.89
N THR A 42 2.26 11.44 6.24
CA THR A 42 2.88 12.44 7.13
C THR A 42 2.91 13.83 6.52
N LYS A 43 3.07 13.95 5.20
CA LYS A 43 3.00 15.24 4.49
C LYS A 43 1.62 15.87 4.57
N VAL A 44 0.56 15.07 4.36
CA VAL A 44 -0.81 15.58 4.34
C VAL A 44 -1.36 15.86 5.74
N CYS A 45 -0.78 15.31 6.79
CA CYS A 45 -1.18 15.60 8.19
C CYS A 45 -1.10 17.08 8.53
N GLY A 46 -0.14 17.85 7.96
CA GLY A 46 0.01 19.28 8.19
C GLY A 46 0.36 19.69 9.63
N GLU A 47 0.52 18.73 10.54
CA GLU A 47 0.94 18.92 11.93
C GLU A 47 1.90 17.80 12.36
N LYS A 48 2.56 17.99 13.51
CA LYS A 48 3.51 17.01 14.03
C LYS A 48 2.84 15.65 14.26
N VAL A 49 3.41 14.61 13.67
CA VAL A 49 3.10 13.22 14.00
C VAL A 49 3.92 12.79 15.21
N ASN A 50 3.24 12.36 16.28
CA ASN A 50 3.89 11.95 17.52
C ASN A 50 4.34 10.50 17.46
N GLU A 51 3.42 9.60 17.03
CA GLU A 51 3.66 8.17 16.98
C GLU A 51 3.06 7.55 15.72
N ILE A 52 3.78 6.60 15.14
CA ILE A 52 3.33 5.74 14.05
C ILE A 52 3.34 4.30 14.55
N ALA A 53 2.15 3.72 14.70
CA ALA A 53 1.93 2.37 15.16
C ALA A 53 1.72 1.43 13.97
N PHE A 54 2.60 0.45 13.81
CA PHE A 54 2.45 -0.60 12.80
C PHE A 54 1.83 -1.84 13.43
N VAL A 55 0.68 -2.27 12.91
CA VAL A 55 0.03 -3.51 13.35
C VAL A 55 0.37 -4.61 12.35
N ILE A 56 1.23 -5.54 12.76
CA ILE A 56 1.81 -6.59 11.94
C ILE A 56 1.31 -7.98 12.33
N GLY A 57 1.51 -8.96 11.46
CA GLY A 57 1.33 -10.38 11.79
C GLY A 57 2.55 -10.93 12.56
N PRO A 58 2.38 -12.00 13.38
CA PRO A 58 3.46 -12.56 14.21
C PRO A 58 4.62 -13.14 13.39
N THR A 59 4.41 -13.42 12.10
CA THR A 59 5.41 -14.03 11.22
C THR A 59 6.30 -13.02 10.49
N PHE A 60 6.16 -11.72 10.71
CA PHE A 60 6.91 -10.69 9.97
C PHE A 60 8.41 -10.68 10.30
N GLY A 61 8.79 -11.00 11.52
CA GLY A 61 10.19 -11.13 11.97
C GLY A 61 10.84 -9.80 12.37
N LYS A 62 11.92 -9.92 13.14
CA LYS A 62 12.61 -8.78 13.77
C LYS A 62 13.23 -7.77 12.81
N GLU A 63 13.68 -8.21 11.64
CA GLU A 63 14.25 -7.31 10.63
C GLU A 63 13.19 -6.38 10.06
N VAL A 64 11.99 -6.89 9.82
CA VAL A 64 10.85 -6.08 9.38
C VAL A 64 10.48 -5.05 10.45
N GLU A 65 10.39 -5.45 11.71
CA GLU A 65 10.11 -4.54 12.82
C GLU A 65 11.12 -3.39 12.86
N LYS A 66 12.42 -3.71 12.79
CA LYS A 66 13.50 -2.72 12.78
C LYS A 66 13.35 -1.73 11.62
N ASN A 67 13.04 -2.22 10.42
CA ASN A 67 12.85 -1.39 9.24
C ASN A 67 11.63 -0.46 9.39
N LEU A 68 10.51 -0.96 9.93
CA LEU A 68 9.31 -0.16 10.18
C LEU A 68 9.58 0.94 11.23
N LEU A 69 10.28 0.63 12.31
CA LEU A 69 10.68 1.61 13.30
C LEU A 69 11.61 2.68 12.72
N GLN A 70 12.51 2.30 11.82
CA GLN A 70 13.37 3.26 11.11
C GLN A 70 12.56 4.17 10.19
N ILE A 71 11.58 3.64 9.44
CA ILE A 71 10.66 4.43 8.60
C ILE A 71 9.95 5.51 9.43
N ALA A 72 9.43 5.16 10.61
CA ALA A 72 8.79 6.14 11.49
C ALA A 72 9.77 7.21 11.98
N LYS A 73 10.97 6.81 12.39
CA LYS A 73 12.04 7.70 12.84
C LYS A 73 12.46 8.68 11.74
N ASP A 74 12.54 8.24 10.50
CA ASP A 74 12.90 9.09 9.35
C ASP A 74 11.84 10.17 9.08
N GLN A 75 10.61 9.98 9.56
CA GLN A 75 9.55 10.99 9.56
C GLN A 75 9.51 11.85 10.84
N GLY A 76 10.48 11.68 11.74
CA GLY A 76 10.54 12.42 13.01
C GLY A 76 9.50 11.98 14.05
N ALA A 77 8.91 10.80 13.88
CA ALA A 77 7.92 10.23 14.78
C ALA A 77 8.48 9.06 15.61
N LYS A 78 7.87 8.78 16.76
CA LYS A 78 8.10 7.53 17.48
C LYS A 78 7.46 6.37 16.71
N GLY A 79 8.20 5.31 16.43
CA GLY A 79 7.67 4.06 15.89
C GLY A 79 7.26 3.09 17.01
N SER A 80 6.16 2.36 16.83
CA SER A 80 5.77 1.26 17.70
C SER A 80 5.20 0.08 16.90
N ILE A 81 5.41 -1.13 17.43
CA ILE A 81 4.96 -2.37 16.80
C ILE A 81 3.90 -3.01 17.68
N TYR A 82 2.80 -3.41 17.07
CA TYR A 82 1.71 -4.17 17.66
C TYR A 82 1.43 -5.41 16.82
N TYR A 83 0.89 -6.45 17.44
CA TYR A 83 0.64 -7.71 16.75
C TYR A 83 -0.85 -8.01 16.67
N GLN A 84 -1.32 -8.33 15.47
CA GLN A 84 -2.59 -9.00 15.29
C GLN A 84 -2.33 -10.50 15.19
N GLU A 85 -2.48 -11.22 16.28
CA GLU A 85 -2.22 -12.66 16.36
C GLU A 85 -3.25 -13.47 15.55
N GLU A 86 -4.52 -13.05 15.59
CA GLU A 86 -5.62 -13.65 14.85
C GLU A 86 -6.23 -12.64 13.87
N ALA A 87 -6.49 -13.08 12.64
CA ALA A 87 -7.08 -12.26 11.59
C ALA A 87 -8.60 -12.10 11.80
N LEU A 88 -9.01 -11.34 12.82
CA LEU A 88 -10.41 -11.15 13.22
C LEU A 88 -11.11 -9.97 12.55
N GLY A 89 -10.45 -9.29 11.61
CA GLY A 89 -11.02 -8.19 10.84
C GLY A 89 -10.31 -6.85 11.05
N THR A 90 -10.77 -5.84 10.31
CA THR A 90 -10.12 -4.52 10.21
C THR A 90 -10.22 -3.70 11.50
N ALA A 91 -11.36 -3.73 12.17
CA ALA A 91 -11.53 -3.07 13.48
C ALA A 91 -10.63 -3.70 14.54
N HIS A 92 -10.55 -5.03 14.60
CA HIS A 92 -9.63 -5.73 15.50
C HIS A 92 -8.17 -5.37 15.23
N ALA A 93 -7.76 -5.31 13.97
CA ALA A 93 -6.39 -4.89 13.63
C ALA A 93 -6.06 -3.51 14.20
N ILE A 94 -6.96 -2.53 14.05
CA ILE A 94 -6.78 -1.18 14.60
C ILE A 94 -6.72 -1.22 16.12
N PHE A 95 -7.58 -2.02 16.77
CA PHE A 95 -7.66 -2.14 18.21
C PHE A 95 -6.40 -2.76 18.84
N CYS A 96 -5.65 -3.58 18.10
CA CYS A 96 -4.35 -4.09 18.58
C CYS A 96 -3.38 -2.93 18.95
N ALA A 97 -3.53 -1.76 18.36
CA ALA A 97 -2.78 -0.55 18.69
C ALA A 97 -3.55 0.41 19.62
N GLU A 98 -4.44 -0.11 20.50
CA GLU A 98 -5.30 0.71 21.38
C GLU A 98 -4.57 1.79 22.20
N PRO A 99 -3.33 1.57 22.70
CA PRO A 99 -2.62 2.58 23.48
C PRO A 99 -2.29 3.85 22.67
N VAL A 100 -2.26 3.75 21.34
CA VAL A 100 -1.95 4.87 20.43
C VAL A 100 -3.23 5.59 19.96
N MET A 101 -4.40 5.00 20.20
CA MET A 101 -5.70 5.57 19.84
C MET A 101 -6.11 6.69 20.81
N THR A 102 -5.39 7.81 20.76
CA THR A 102 -5.63 8.96 21.64
C THR A 102 -5.62 10.26 20.86
N GLY A 103 -6.57 11.17 21.14
CA GLY A 103 -6.69 12.44 20.46
C GLY A 103 -6.83 12.28 18.94
N LYS A 104 -6.21 13.19 18.16
CA LYS A 104 -6.26 13.11 16.69
C LYS A 104 -5.52 11.87 16.20
N THR A 105 -6.24 11.00 15.50
CA THR A 105 -5.74 9.71 15.02
C THR A 105 -6.03 9.53 13.53
N VAL A 106 -5.02 9.10 12.79
CA VAL A 106 -5.14 8.66 11.40
C VAL A 106 -5.01 7.14 11.35
N VAL A 107 -5.86 6.49 10.58
CA VAL A 107 -5.74 5.08 10.22
C VAL A 107 -5.47 5.00 8.72
N ALA A 108 -4.42 4.31 8.30
CA ALA A 108 -4.10 4.12 6.89
C ALA A 108 -3.70 2.67 6.62
N PHE A 109 -4.45 1.98 5.76
CA PHE A 109 -4.18 0.59 5.40
C PHE A 109 -3.00 0.50 4.43
N ALA A 110 -2.06 -0.39 4.70
CA ALA A 110 -0.76 -0.47 4.02
C ALA A 110 -0.79 -1.11 2.61
N ASP A 111 -1.94 -1.18 1.99
CA ASP A 111 -2.12 -1.61 0.60
C ASP A 111 -2.64 -0.50 -0.32
N THR A 112 -2.70 0.70 0.21
CA THR A 112 -3.15 1.91 -0.47
C THR A 112 -2.00 2.91 -0.57
N LEU A 113 -1.79 3.45 -1.77
CA LEU A 113 -1.03 4.66 -2.03
C LEU A 113 -1.94 5.71 -2.66
N PHE A 114 -1.53 6.96 -2.63
CA PHE A 114 -2.34 8.05 -3.18
C PHE A 114 -1.47 9.24 -3.59
N LYS A 115 -1.96 10.02 -4.53
CA LYS A 115 -1.45 11.35 -4.81
C LYS A 115 -2.38 12.39 -4.17
N ALA A 116 -1.81 13.28 -3.38
CA ALA A 116 -2.55 14.35 -2.75
C ALA A 116 -1.76 15.66 -2.75
N ASP A 117 -2.47 16.76 -3.06
CA ASP A 117 -1.94 18.11 -3.04
C ASP A 117 -2.74 18.97 -2.04
N PHE A 118 -3.00 18.39 -0.85
CA PHE A 118 -3.77 19.05 0.21
C PHE A 118 -3.12 18.85 1.59
N VAL A 119 -3.51 19.68 2.52
CA VAL A 119 -3.29 19.50 3.96
C VAL A 119 -4.63 19.04 4.57
N MET A 120 -4.57 18.04 5.44
CA MET A 120 -5.73 17.45 6.10
C MET A 120 -6.47 18.50 6.94
N ASP A 121 -7.78 18.64 6.73
CA ASP A 121 -8.61 19.49 7.59
C ASP A 121 -8.97 18.76 8.88
N THR A 122 -8.28 19.11 9.95
CA THR A 122 -8.45 18.52 11.29
C THR A 122 -9.58 19.14 12.11
N LYS A 123 -10.41 20.03 11.54
CA LYS A 123 -11.58 20.63 12.23
C LYS A 123 -12.78 19.68 12.24
N ASN A 124 -12.92 18.83 11.21
CA ASN A 124 -13.99 17.86 11.10
C ASN A 124 -13.87 16.77 12.18
N ASP A 125 -15.01 16.19 12.58
CA ASP A 125 -15.03 15.07 13.55
C ASP A 125 -14.35 13.82 12.98
N GLY A 126 -14.53 13.58 11.68
CA GLY A 126 -13.85 12.53 10.95
C GLY A 126 -13.84 12.80 9.44
N VAL A 127 -12.78 12.37 8.78
CA VAL A 127 -12.62 12.43 7.32
C VAL A 127 -12.36 11.02 6.81
N ILE A 128 -13.15 10.59 5.84
CA ILE A 128 -13.01 9.28 5.19
C ILE A 128 -12.62 9.52 3.74
N TRP A 129 -11.41 9.12 3.34
CA TRP A 129 -10.98 9.30 1.97
C TRP A 129 -11.66 8.32 1.04
N VAL A 130 -12.21 8.84 -0.04
CA VAL A 130 -13.01 8.09 -1.01
C VAL A 130 -12.55 8.40 -2.43
N GLN A 131 -12.72 7.44 -3.32
CA GLN A 131 -12.52 7.58 -4.75
C GLN A 131 -13.73 7.02 -5.49
N ARG A 132 -14.14 7.72 -6.55
CA ARG A 132 -15.18 7.25 -7.45
C ARG A 132 -14.61 6.17 -8.38
N ILE A 133 -15.23 4.99 -8.41
CA ILE A 133 -14.79 3.84 -9.24
C ILE A 133 -15.99 3.13 -9.86
N ASP A 134 -15.77 2.46 -10.99
CA ASP A 134 -16.84 1.78 -11.74
C ASP A 134 -17.32 0.50 -11.07
N ASP A 135 -16.44 -0.30 -10.47
CA ASP A 135 -16.80 -1.54 -9.77
C ASP A 135 -16.35 -1.52 -8.29
N PRO A 136 -17.20 -1.04 -7.38
CA PRO A 136 -16.87 -0.89 -5.96
C PRO A 136 -17.08 -2.16 -5.11
N LYS A 137 -17.51 -3.29 -5.66
CA LYS A 137 -17.94 -4.50 -4.92
C LYS A 137 -16.92 -5.06 -3.94
N GLN A 138 -15.63 -4.81 -4.18
CA GLN A 138 -14.54 -5.32 -3.32
C GLN A 138 -14.17 -4.37 -2.17
N PHE A 139 -14.80 -3.19 -2.10
CA PHE A 139 -14.47 -2.13 -1.16
C PHE A 139 -15.66 -1.77 -0.28
N GLY A 140 -15.39 -1.17 0.87
CA GLY A 140 -16.40 -0.42 1.58
C GLY A 140 -16.80 0.80 0.76
N VAL A 141 -18.09 1.15 0.76
CA VAL A 141 -18.62 2.32 0.06
C VAL A 141 -19.36 3.25 1.00
N VAL A 142 -19.49 4.51 0.60
CA VAL A 142 -20.25 5.51 1.36
C VAL A 142 -21.37 6.12 0.51
N LYS A 143 -22.48 6.52 1.17
CA LYS A 143 -23.44 7.47 0.61
C LYS A 143 -23.27 8.83 1.29
N MET A 144 -23.72 9.88 0.62
CA MET A 144 -23.66 11.25 1.15
C MET A 144 -24.98 11.95 0.92
N ASN A 145 -25.28 12.91 1.80
CA ASN A 145 -26.37 13.85 1.59
C ASN A 145 -25.94 15.06 0.72
N ALA A 146 -26.88 15.98 0.49
CA ALA A 146 -26.63 17.18 -0.32
C ALA A 146 -25.61 18.15 0.34
N GLU A 147 -25.45 18.10 1.64
CA GLU A 147 -24.50 18.90 2.43
C GLU A 147 -23.09 18.30 2.42
N GLY A 148 -22.88 17.14 1.77
CA GLY A 148 -21.59 16.47 1.68
C GLY A 148 -21.21 15.70 2.96
N VAL A 149 -22.17 15.40 3.83
CA VAL A 149 -21.97 14.55 5.02
C VAL A 149 -22.26 13.10 4.66
N ILE A 150 -21.41 12.18 5.13
CA ILE A 150 -21.61 10.74 4.92
C ILE A 150 -22.80 10.24 5.73
N THR A 151 -23.74 9.59 5.05
CA THR A 151 -24.99 9.06 5.64
C THR A 151 -24.97 7.56 5.84
N ASP A 152 -24.17 6.83 5.09
CA ASP A 152 -24.13 5.36 5.17
C ASP A 152 -22.72 4.84 4.93
N PHE A 153 -22.36 3.77 5.63
CA PHE A 153 -21.16 2.95 5.39
C PHE A 153 -21.60 1.52 5.08
N VAL A 154 -21.23 0.97 3.94
CA VAL A 154 -21.60 -0.39 3.53
C VAL A 154 -20.37 -1.18 3.12
N GLU A 155 -20.06 -2.26 3.84
CA GLU A 155 -18.90 -3.10 3.58
C GLU A 155 -19.17 -4.08 2.43
N LYS A 156 -18.40 -3.98 1.35
CA LYS A 156 -18.43 -4.87 0.18
C LYS A 156 -19.85 -5.24 -0.26
N PRO A 157 -20.64 -4.26 -0.73
CA PRO A 157 -22.04 -4.49 -1.07
C PRO A 157 -22.18 -5.52 -2.20
N GLN A 158 -23.17 -6.41 -2.09
CA GLN A 158 -23.46 -7.39 -3.15
C GLN A 158 -24.19 -6.74 -4.34
N GLU A 159 -25.03 -5.75 -4.04
CA GLU A 159 -25.74 -4.93 -5.02
C GLU A 159 -25.09 -3.53 -5.08
N PHE A 160 -25.29 -2.82 -6.19
CA PHE A 160 -24.77 -1.46 -6.32
C PHE A 160 -25.44 -0.53 -5.29
N VAL A 161 -24.62 0.09 -4.45
CA VAL A 161 -25.05 1.05 -3.41
C VAL A 161 -24.56 2.45 -3.72
N SER A 162 -23.31 2.58 -4.10
CA SER A 162 -22.62 3.84 -4.40
C SER A 162 -21.33 3.53 -5.16
N ASP A 163 -20.90 4.46 -6.00
CA ASP A 163 -19.61 4.43 -6.70
C ASP A 163 -18.45 5.03 -5.89
N LEU A 164 -18.73 5.53 -4.67
CA LEU A 164 -17.74 6.13 -3.77
C LEU A 164 -17.11 5.05 -2.88
N ALA A 165 -16.01 4.48 -3.36
CA ALA A 165 -15.24 3.49 -2.62
C ALA A 165 -14.34 4.16 -1.57
N ILE A 166 -14.27 3.58 -0.37
CA ILE A 166 -13.34 3.97 0.68
C ILE A 166 -11.95 3.46 0.30
N ILE A 167 -10.96 4.35 0.31
CA ILE A 167 -9.60 4.01 -0.12
C ILE A 167 -8.68 3.51 1.00
N GLY A 168 -9.22 3.31 2.20
CA GLY A 168 -8.44 2.79 3.31
C GLY A 168 -7.68 3.83 4.12
N ILE A 169 -8.03 5.12 4.02
CA ILE A 169 -7.46 6.22 4.80
C ILE A 169 -8.57 6.92 5.55
N TYR A 170 -8.35 7.15 6.85
CA TYR A 170 -9.34 7.67 7.78
C TYR A 170 -8.67 8.65 8.76
N TYR A 171 -9.32 9.75 9.04
CA TYR A 171 -8.98 10.66 10.12
C TYR A 171 -10.10 10.71 11.16
N PHE A 172 -9.72 10.70 12.41
CA PHE A 172 -10.58 10.84 13.56
C PHE A 172 -10.05 11.96 14.45
N LYS A 173 -10.91 12.93 14.77
CA LYS A 173 -10.57 14.00 15.71
C LYS A 173 -10.39 13.46 17.13
N ASP A 174 -11.10 12.40 17.47
CA ASP A 174 -11.12 11.74 18.78
C ASP A 174 -10.85 10.23 18.62
N GLY A 175 -9.59 9.83 18.74
CA GLY A 175 -9.15 8.43 18.69
C GLY A 175 -9.65 7.62 19.92
N ASP A 176 -9.85 8.25 21.07
CA ASP A 176 -10.38 7.59 22.25
C ASP A 176 -11.84 7.19 22.02
N TYR A 177 -12.61 8.02 21.31
CA TYR A 177 -13.97 7.67 20.93
C TYR A 177 -13.99 6.52 19.92
N LEU A 178 -13.13 6.54 18.88
CA LEU A 178 -12.99 5.40 17.96
C LEU A 178 -12.65 4.12 18.72
N LYS A 179 -11.68 4.17 19.64
CA LYS A 179 -11.30 3.04 20.49
C LYS A 179 -12.52 2.47 21.24
N LYS A 180 -13.33 3.34 21.85
CA LYS A 180 -14.53 2.93 22.57
C LYS A 180 -15.54 2.21 21.67
N GLU A 181 -15.77 2.71 20.45
CA GLU A 181 -16.71 2.09 19.51
C GLU A 181 -16.19 0.76 18.95
N ILE A 182 -14.90 0.64 18.68
CA ILE A 182 -14.31 -0.65 18.29
C ILE A 182 -14.40 -1.64 19.45
N LYS A 183 -14.05 -1.22 20.68
CA LYS A 183 -14.19 -2.07 21.87
C LYS A 183 -15.63 -2.56 22.05
N TYR A 184 -16.62 -1.71 21.82
CA TYR A 184 -18.04 -2.11 21.87
C TYR A 184 -18.35 -3.23 20.87
N LEU A 185 -17.82 -3.16 19.62
CA LEU A 185 -18.00 -4.26 18.67
C LEU A 185 -17.39 -5.57 19.17
N LEU A 186 -16.18 -5.50 19.73
CA LEU A 186 -15.45 -6.67 20.23
C LEU A 186 -16.18 -7.30 21.43
N ASP A 187 -16.53 -6.52 22.43
CA ASP A 187 -17.19 -6.96 23.67
C ASP A 187 -18.56 -7.60 23.40
N ASN A 188 -19.29 -7.11 22.38
CA ASN A 188 -20.62 -7.61 22.01
C ASN A 188 -20.59 -8.60 20.84
N ASN A 189 -19.40 -9.00 20.38
CA ASN A 189 -19.19 -9.92 19.26
C ASN A 189 -19.95 -9.52 17.97
N ILE A 190 -20.02 -8.21 17.67
CA ILE A 190 -20.71 -7.66 16.50
C ILE A 190 -19.80 -7.79 15.28
N LYS A 191 -20.11 -8.73 14.41
CA LYS A 191 -19.35 -9.05 13.19
C LYS A 191 -20.19 -8.85 11.94
N ASP A 192 -19.55 -8.48 10.84
CA ASP A 192 -20.10 -8.57 9.50
C ASP A 192 -19.26 -9.54 8.67
N LYS A 193 -19.91 -10.50 7.99
CA LYS A 193 -19.24 -11.57 7.21
C LYS A 193 -18.17 -12.33 8.02
N GLY A 194 -18.41 -12.49 9.33
CA GLY A 194 -17.51 -13.23 10.24
C GLY A 194 -16.35 -12.42 10.80
N GLU A 195 -16.20 -11.15 10.45
CA GLU A 195 -15.09 -10.27 10.86
C GLU A 195 -15.59 -9.01 11.57
N PHE A 196 -14.78 -8.46 12.48
CA PHE A 196 -14.99 -7.15 13.06
C PHE A 196 -14.59 -6.07 12.08
N GLN A 197 -15.55 -5.46 11.39
CA GLN A 197 -15.30 -4.47 10.36
C GLN A 197 -15.22 -3.05 10.92
N LEU A 198 -14.28 -2.25 10.44
CA LEU A 198 -14.18 -0.82 10.81
C LEU A 198 -15.44 -0.06 10.42
N THR A 199 -16.05 -0.39 9.29
CA THR A 199 -17.29 0.22 8.80
C THR A 199 -18.44 0.12 9.80
N ASN A 200 -18.50 -0.95 10.63
CA ASN A 200 -19.49 -1.08 11.69
C ASN A 200 -19.23 -0.08 12.84
N ALA A 201 -17.97 0.17 13.20
CA ALA A 201 -17.63 1.19 14.19
C ALA A 201 -17.97 2.60 13.67
N LEU A 202 -17.70 2.88 12.40
CA LEU A 202 -18.04 4.16 11.76
C LEU A 202 -19.55 4.38 11.75
N GLU A 203 -20.31 3.34 11.43
CA GLU A 203 -21.78 3.39 11.44
C GLU A 203 -22.31 3.70 12.84
N ASN A 204 -21.79 3.05 13.89
CA ASN A 204 -22.14 3.34 15.27
C ASN A 204 -21.82 4.78 15.66
N MET A 205 -20.62 5.26 15.33
CA MET A 205 -20.19 6.65 15.61
C MET A 205 -21.14 7.65 14.92
N LYS A 206 -21.48 7.40 13.65
CA LYS A 206 -22.41 8.24 12.89
C LYS A 206 -23.80 8.27 13.53
N GLN A 207 -24.35 7.11 13.91
CA GLN A 207 -25.66 7.02 14.59
C GLN A 207 -25.69 7.78 15.93
N LYS A 208 -24.51 7.91 16.57
CA LYS A 208 -24.34 8.67 17.82
C LYS A 208 -23.99 10.15 17.57
N GLY A 209 -24.09 10.62 16.35
CA GLY A 209 -23.98 12.03 15.98
C GLY A 209 -22.62 12.50 15.43
N THR A 210 -21.61 11.62 15.26
CA THR A 210 -20.36 11.98 14.60
C THR A 210 -20.62 12.34 13.13
N LYS A 211 -20.12 13.50 12.70
CA LYS A 211 -20.23 13.95 11.32
C LYS A 211 -18.97 13.55 10.55
N PHE A 212 -19.11 12.57 9.68
CA PHE A 212 -18.05 12.19 8.74
C PHE A 212 -18.22 12.93 7.42
N VAL A 213 -17.11 13.42 6.88
CA VAL A 213 -17.06 14.05 5.57
C VAL A 213 -16.10 13.28 4.64
N PRO A 214 -16.35 13.26 3.33
CA PRO A 214 -15.46 12.60 2.40
C PRO A 214 -14.20 13.44 2.19
N GLY A 215 -13.03 12.82 2.30
CA GLY A 215 -11.78 13.32 1.78
C GLY A 215 -11.61 12.94 0.31
N LYS A 216 -10.96 13.79 -0.48
CA LYS A 216 -10.64 13.49 -1.89
C LYS A 216 -9.15 13.36 -2.06
N VAL A 217 -8.72 12.49 -2.95
CA VAL A 217 -7.34 12.38 -3.42
C VAL A 217 -7.29 12.76 -4.90
N THR A 218 -6.13 13.20 -5.38
CA THR A 218 -5.92 13.47 -6.80
C THR A 218 -5.91 12.16 -7.59
N GLU A 219 -5.30 11.13 -7.02
CA GLU A 219 -5.24 9.80 -7.61
C GLU A 219 -5.13 8.75 -6.50
N TRP A 220 -5.89 7.68 -6.61
CA TRP A 220 -5.80 6.49 -5.76
C TRP A 220 -5.02 5.40 -6.48
N LEU A 221 -4.07 4.81 -5.77
CA LEU A 221 -3.14 3.81 -6.28
C LEU A 221 -3.26 2.54 -5.41
N ASP A 222 -4.13 1.63 -5.83
CA ASP A 222 -4.31 0.34 -5.16
C ASP A 222 -3.11 -0.59 -5.42
N CYS A 223 -2.71 -1.31 -4.39
CA CYS A 223 -1.71 -2.38 -4.47
C CYS A 223 -2.33 -3.76 -4.12
N GLY A 224 -3.61 -3.95 -4.37
CA GLY A 224 -4.39 -5.12 -3.96
C GLY A 224 -4.07 -6.42 -4.70
N ASN A 225 -3.57 -6.33 -5.93
CA ASN A 225 -3.21 -7.46 -6.79
C ASN A 225 -2.03 -7.09 -7.71
N LYS A 226 -1.55 -8.07 -8.50
CA LYS A 226 -0.39 -7.90 -9.40
C LYS A 226 -0.58 -6.75 -10.38
N ASP A 227 -1.70 -6.71 -11.10
CA ASP A 227 -1.92 -5.73 -12.17
C ASP A 227 -2.07 -4.31 -11.61
N ALA A 228 -2.82 -4.15 -10.52
CA ALA A 228 -2.92 -2.89 -9.79
C ALA A 228 -1.55 -2.42 -9.27
N THR A 229 -0.71 -3.32 -8.77
CA THR A 229 0.63 -2.99 -8.27
C THR A 229 1.57 -2.57 -9.40
N VAL A 230 1.52 -3.21 -10.56
CA VAL A 230 2.29 -2.82 -11.75
C VAL A 230 1.82 -1.45 -12.26
N TYR A 231 0.52 -1.20 -12.29
CA TYR A 231 -0.03 0.13 -12.62
C TYR A 231 0.41 1.19 -11.60
N THR A 232 0.34 0.88 -10.30
CA THR A 232 0.82 1.78 -9.25
C THR A 232 2.31 2.10 -9.42
N ASN A 233 3.14 1.10 -9.77
CA ASN A 233 4.55 1.32 -10.08
C ASN A 233 4.75 2.31 -11.24
N GLN A 234 3.98 2.15 -12.31
CA GLN A 234 3.99 3.09 -13.45
C GLN A 234 3.71 4.52 -12.98
N ARG A 235 2.62 4.71 -12.23
CA ARG A 235 2.22 6.05 -11.76
C ARG A 235 3.25 6.68 -10.82
N VAL A 236 3.76 5.88 -9.87
CA VAL A 236 4.80 6.32 -8.94
C VAL A 236 6.06 6.77 -9.68
N LEU A 237 6.50 6.02 -10.69
CA LEU A 237 7.66 6.39 -11.50
C LEU A 237 7.42 7.70 -12.27
N GLU A 238 6.21 7.94 -12.79
CA GLU A 238 5.86 9.23 -13.40
C GLU A 238 5.93 10.39 -12.40
N PHE A 239 5.46 10.21 -11.15
CA PHE A 239 5.55 11.23 -10.10
C PHE A 239 6.99 11.50 -9.64
N ASP A 240 7.84 10.49 -9.73
CA ASP A 240 9.24 10.57 -9.34
C ASP A 240 10.17 10.94 -10.51
N LYS A 241 9.64 11.11 -11.71
CA LYS A 241 10.40 11.43 -12.92
C LYS A 241 11.32 12.63 -12.71
N GLY A 242 12.57 12.48 -13.12
CA GLY A 242 13.61 13.51 -12.96
C GLY A 242 14.30 13.54 -11.59
N LYS A 243 13.88 12.73 -10.62
CA LYS A 243 14.59 12.59 -9.35
C LYS A 243 15.85 11.73 -9.54
N SER A 244 16.99 12.20 -9.02
CA SER A 244 18.26 11.45 -9.06
C SER A 244 18.21 10.11 -8.34
N SER A 245 17.30 9.93 -7.38
CA SER A 245 17.09 8.69 -6.63
C SER A 245 16.54 7.52 -7.46
N LEU A 246 16.08 7.77 -8.69
CA LEU A 246 15.58 6.70 -9.57
C LEU A 246 16.68 5.82 -10.16
N ARG A 247 17.94 6.26 -10.15
CA ARG A 247 19.05 5.49 -10.72
C ARG A 247 20.25 5.48 -9.80
N SER A 248 20.66 4.29 -9.41
CA SER A 248 21.90 4.11 -8.62
C SER A 248 23.15 4.41 -9.45
N ALA A 249 24.12 5.07 -8.82
CA ALA A 249 25.43 5.32 -9.43
C ALA A 249 26.24 4.03 -9.67
N SER A 250 25.92 2.94 -8.97
CA SER A 250 26.60 1.64 -9.14
C SER A 250 26.02 0.80 -10.29
N ALA A 251 24.94 1.24 -10.94
CA ALA A 251 24.33 0.55 -12.06
C ALA A 251 25.23 0.65 -13.32
N LYS A 252 25.41 -0.47 -14.02
CA LYS A 252 26.16 -0.57 -15.26
C LYS A 252 25.23 -0.76 -16.45
N ILE A 253 25.36 0.10 -17.46
CA ILE A 253 24.52 0.05 -18.67
C ILE A 253 25.48 0.06 -19.87
N GLU A 254 25.49 -1.06 -20.59
CA GLU A 254 26.40 -1.31 -21.70
C GLU A 254 25.60 -1.65 -22.96
N ASN A 255 25.88 -0.97 -24.07
CA ASN A 255 25.21 -1.19 -25.36
C ASN A 255 23.66 -1.31 -25.24
N SER A 256 23.06 -0.45 -24.42
CA SER A 256 21.65 -0.57 -24.02
C SER A 256 20.94 0.77 -23.99
N LYS A 257 19.61 0.74 -24.15
CA LYS A 257 18.74 1.91 -24.06
C LYS A 257 17.84 1.82 -22.83
N VAL A 258 17.86 2.86 -22.00
CA VAL A 258 16.87 3.04 -20.92
C VAL A 258 15.88 4.12 -21.36
N ILE A 259 14.60 3.79 -21.31
CA ILE A 259 13.46 4.69 -21.62
C ILE A 259 12.83 5.10 -20.30
N GLU A 260 13.02 6.33 -19.91
CA GLU A 260 12.51 6.87 -18.63
C GLU A 260 10.98 7.07 -18.63
N PRO A 261 10.31 7.04 -17.45
CA PRO A 261 10.92 6.87 -16.12
C PRO A 261 11.13 5.40 -15.76
N CYS A 262 12.26 5.11 -15.13
CA CYS A 262 12.63 3.79 -14.62
C CYS A 262 13.31 3.92 -13.26
N PHE A 263 13.10 2.96 -12.37
CA PHE A 263 13.93 2.78 -11.18
C PHE A 263 14.99 1.70 -11.46
N ILE A 264 16.26 2.05 -11.26
CA ILE A 264 17.40 1.16 -11.45
C ILE A 264 18.21 1.11 -10.17
N GLY A 265 18.10 -0.01 -9.45
CA GLY A 265 18.71 -0.23 -8.15
C GLY A 265 20.24 -0.42 -8.21
N GLU A 266 20.81 -0.63 -7.03
CA GLU A 266 22.25 -0.81 -6.86
C GLU A 266 22.75 -2.07 -7.59
N ASN A 267 23.96 -1.96 -8.19
CA ASN A 267 24.65 -3.07 -8.86
C ASN A 267 23.82 -3.77 -9.96
N VAL A 268 22.80 -3.12 -10.49
CA VAL A 268 22.07 -3.60 -11.67
C VAL A 268 23.00 -3.56 -12.88
N VAL A 269 22.92 -4.61 -13.70
CA VAL A 269 23.68 -4.69 -14.97
C VAL A 269 22.67 -4.85 -16.12
N ILE A 270 22.75 -3.94 -17.10
CA ILE A 270 21.93 -3.97 -18.31
C ILE A 270 22.88 -4.01 -19.50
N SER A 271 22.83 -5.10 -20.30
CA SER A 271 23.66 -5.28 -21.49
C SER A 271 22.81 -5.64 -22.71
N ASN A 272 23.15 -5.07 -23.88
CA ASN A 272 22.50 -5.36 -25.17
C ASN A 272 20.97 -5.30 -25.14
N SER A 273 20.39 -4.41 -24.34
CA SER A 273 18.98 -4.48 -23.96
C SER A 273 18.25 -3.13 -24.07
N THR A 274 16.92 -3.20 -24.12
CA THR A 274 16.06 -2.03 -23.97
C THR A 274 15.20 -2.19 -22.70
N VAL A 275 15.31 -1.24 -21.76
CA VAL A 275 14.59 -1.25 -20.51
C VAL A 275 13.73 0.02 -20.39
N GLY A 276 12.46 -0.15 -20.09
CA GLY A 276 11.53 0.96 -19.95
C GLY A 276 10.55 1.11 -21.13
N PRO A 277 9.55 2.04 -20.98
CA PRO A 277 9.33 2.85 -19.79
C PRO A 277 8.72 2.06 -18.63
N HIS A 278 8.69 2.68 -17.43
CA HIS A 278 7.97 2.21 -16.24
C HIS A 278 8.49 0.87 -15.67
N VAL A 279 9.79 0.67 -15.73
CA VAL A 279 10.44 -0.53 -15.17
C VAL A 279 11.10 -0.20 -13.83
N SER A 280 10.89 -1.06 -12.85
CA SER A 280 11.64 -1.04 -11.58
C SER A 280 12.53 -2.28 -11.50
N LEU A 281 13.85 -2.08 -11.45
CA LEU A 281 14.85 -3.14 -11.28
C LEU A 281 15.45 -3.08 -9.87
N GLY A 282 15.22 -4.13 -9.09
CA GLY A 282 15.81 -4.32 -7.76
C GLY A 282 17.34 -4.54 -7.84
N ALA A 283 18.01 -4.32 -6.71
CA ALA A 283 19.47 -4.43 -6.62
C ALA A 283 20.00 -5.77 -7.13
N GLY A 284 21.16 -5.76 -7.79
CA GLY A 284 21.85 -6.94 -8.30
C GLY A 284 21.20 -7.63 -9.49
N THR A 285 20.10 -7.11 -10.01
CA THR A 285 19.40 -7.68 -11.18
C THR A 285 20.21 -7.53 -12.45
N LYS A 286 20.16 -8.55 -13.32
CA LYS A 286 20.86 -8.58 -14.59
C LYS A 286 19.91 -8.75 -15.76
N ILE A 287 19.99 -7.86 -16.74
CA ILE A 287 19.20 -7.89 -17.98
C ILE A 287 20.17 -7.97 -19.14
N ASP A 288 20.07 -9.02 -19.95
CA ASP A 288 20.95 -9.21 -21.11
C ASP A 288 20.14 -9.61 -22.35
N ASN A 289 20.48 -9.03 -23.50
CA ASN A 289 19.87 -9.29 -24.81
C ASN A 289 18.33 -9.34 -24.73
N SER A 290 17.71 -8.40 -24.03
CA SER A 290 16.30 -8.44 -23.66
C SER A 290 15.58 -7.10 -23.80
N LYS A 291 14.25 -7.16 -23.87
CA LYS A 291 13.38 -5.99 -23.79
C LYS A 291 12.45 -6.12 -22.58
N VAL A 292 12.44 -5.10 -21.72
CA VAL A 292 11.60 -5.06 -20.52
C VAL A 292 10.82 -3.77 -20.47
N GLU A 293 9.50 -3.84 -20.29
CA GLU A 293 8.59 -2.71 -20.27
C GLU A 293 7.55 -2.88 -19.15
N ASN A 294 7.16 -1.77 -18.51
CA ASN A 294 6.08 -1.68 -17.52
C ASN A 294 6.08 -2.86 -16.52
N SER A 295 7.19 -3.07 -15.82
CA SER A 295 7.38 -4.26 -15.00
C SER A 295 8.14 -3.96 -13.70
N ILE A 296 7.87 -4.76 -12.68
CA ILE A 296 8.61 -4.79 -11.42
C ILE A 296 9.44 -6.06 -11.40
N ILE A 297 10.76 -5.94 -11.36
CA ILE A 297 11.71 -7.04 -11.23
C ILE A 297 12.47 -6.85 -9.93
N GLN A 298 12.32 -7.77 -9.00
CA GLN A 298 12.92 -7.68 -7.69
C GLN A 298 14.41 -8.08 -7.73
N GLN A 299 15.03 -8.15 -6.56
CA GLN A 299 16.49 -8.24 -6.43
C GLN A 299 17.08 -9.54 -6.98
N ASN A 300 18.34 -9.44 -7.45
CA ASN A 300 19.17 -10.57 -7.85
C ASN A 300 18.58 -11.48 -8.93
N SER A 301 17.63 -10.98 -9.72
CA SER A 301 17.01 -11.74 -10.80
C SER A 301 17.80 -11.59 -12.10
N LYS A 302 17.65 -12.58 -12.99
CA LYS A 302 18.34 -12.63 -14.28
C LYS A 302 17.33 -12.82 -15.40
N ILE A 303 17.36 -11.93 -16.38
CA ILE A 303 16.52 -12.01 -17.58
C ILE A 303 17.42 -11.96 -18.79
N SER A 304 17.35 -12.97 -19.65
CA SER A 304 18.18 -13.05 -20.85
C SER A 304 17.37 -13.51 -22.07
N SER A 305 17.68 -12.92 -23.24
CA SER A 305 17.09 -13.25 -24.54
C SER A 305 15.55 -13.26 -24.53
N SER A 306 14.93 -12.29 -23.83
CA SER A 306 13.51 -12.30 -23.51
C SER A 306 12.84 -10.96 -23.75
N GLU A 307 11.52 -10.97 -24.04
CA GLU A 307 10.67 -9.77 -24.03
C GLU A 307 9.63 -9.87 -22.91
N ILE A 308 9.74 -9.00 -21.91
CA ILE A 308 8.91 -9.01 -20.69
C ILE A 308 8.12 -7.70 -20.61
N LYS A 309 6.82 -7.80 -20.36
CA LYS A 309 5.96 -6.64 -20.16
C LYS A 309 4.89 -6.91 -19.10
N ASN A 310 4.38 -5.83 -18.50
CA ASN A 310 3.31 -5.85 -17.49
C ASN A 310 3.53 -6.88 -16.38
N SER A 311 4.79 -7.15 -16.03
CA SER A 311 5.17 -8.29 -15.22
C SER A 311 5.56 -7.90 -13.81
N MET A 312 5.38 -8.84 -12.91
CA MET A 312 5.90 -8.77 -11.56
C MET A 312 6.72 -10.03 -11.29
N ILE A 313 8.03 -9.83 -11.09
CA ILE A 313 9.04 -10.88 -10.98
C ILE A 313 9.68 -10.81 -9.60
N GLY A 314 9.67 -11.92 -8.88
CA GLY A 314 10.24 -12.05 -7.53
C GLY A 314 11.76 -12.01 -7.50
N ASN A 315 12.32 -12.13 -6.29
CA ASN A 315 13.76 -12.17 -6.07
C ASN A 315 14.38 -13.48 -6.60
N PHE A 316 15.64 -13.42 -7.03
CA PHE A 316 16.42 -14.59 -7.47
C PHE A 316 15.74 -15.41 -8.57
N THR A 317 14.93 -14.76 -9.41
CA THR A 317 14.22 -15.40 -10.51
C THR A 317 15.07 -15.39 -11.77
N GLU A 318 15.06 -16.50 -12.53
CA GLU A 318 15.77 -16.61 -13.80
C GLU A 318 14.76 -16.84 -14.95
N ILE A 319 14.83 -15.98 -15.98
CA ILE A 319 14.03 -16.10 -17.22
C ILE A 319 14.97 -16.12 -18.40
N HIS A 320 14.84 -17.16 -19.26
CA HIS A 320 15.67 -17.30 -20.45
C HIS A 320 14.82 -17.66 -21.66
N SER A 321 14.98 -16.90 -22.74
CA SER A 321 14.33 -17.12 -24.04
C SER A 321 12.79 -17.20 -23.97
N CYS A 322 12.17 -16.40 -23.12
CA CYS A 322 10.72 -16.39 -22.89
C CYS A 322 10.13 -14.99 -23.07
N ASN A 323 8.96 -14.92 -23.69
CA ASN A 323 8.28 -13.65 -23.95
C ASN A 323 6.90 -13.67 -23.30
N GLY A 324 6.48 -12.56 -22.70
CA GLY A 324 5.13 -12.44 -22.16
C GLY A 324 4.94 -11.53 -20.97
N ASP A 325 3.78 -11.70 -20.34
CA ASP A 325 3.35 -11.10 -19.09
C ASP A 325 3.40 -12.20 -18.00
N TYR A 326 4.14 -11.94 -16.92
CA TYR A 326 4.42 -12.91 -15.89
C TYR A 326 4.09 -12.40 -14.48
N SER A 327 3.63 -13.33 -13.65
CA SER A 327 3.55 -13.17 -12.20
C SER A 327 4.32 -14.32 -11.54
N LEU A 328 5.59 -14.06 -11.19
CA LEU A 328 6.52 -15.08 -10.71
C LEU A 328 7.01 -14.75 -9.29
N GLY A 329 6.90 -15.71 -8.39
CA GLY A 329 7.46 -15.61 -7.05
C GLY A 329 8.97 -15.77 -7.04
N ASP A 330 9.55 -15.62 -5.84
CA ASP A 330 10.98 -15.77 -5.63
C ASP A 330 11.48 -17.15 -6.06
N TYR A 331 12.74 -17.22 -6.50
CA TYR A 331 13.44 -18.44 -6.90
C TYR A 331 12.79 -19.22 -8.07
N SER A 332 11.92 -18.58 -8.84
CA SER A 332 11.32 -19.19 -10.04
C SER A 332 12.34 -19.28 -11.18
N VAL A 333 12.30 -20.35 -11.96
CA VAL A 333 13.12 -20.52 -13.17
C VAL A 333 12.24 -20.87 -14.36
N ILE A 334 12.31 -20.04 -15.42
CA ILE A 334 11.61 -20.29 -16.69
C ILE A 334 12.61 -20.29 -17.82
N LYS A 335 12.64 -21.37 -18.58
CA LYS A 335 13.48 -21.51 -19.77
C LYS A 335 12.67 -22.12 -20.91
N LYS A 336 12.74 -21.51 -22.09
CA LYS A 336 12.23 -22.17 -23.29
C LYS A 336 13.22 -23.27 -23.67
N VAL A 337 12.73 -24.49 -23.78
CA VAL A 337 13.47 -25.67 -24.26
C VAL A 337 13.53 -25.64 -25.78
#